data_aa0e04bcf790cbb9575ab8806685a265
#
_entry.id   aa0e04bcf790cbb9575ab8806685a265
#
_cell.length_a   1.000
_cell.length_b   1.000
_cell.length_c   1.000
_cell.angle_alpha   90.00
_cell.angle_beta   90.00
_cell.angle_gamma   90.00
#
_symmetry.space_group_name_H-M   'P 1'
#
loop_
_entity.id
_entity.type
_entity.pdbx_description
1 polymer ?
#
loop_
_entity_poly.entity_id
_entity_poly.type
_entity_poly.pdbx_seq_one_letter_code
_entity_poly.pdbx_strand_id
1 'polypeptide(L)'
;MSQHFQHDVLVIGSGAAGLSLALTLPGHMRIAVLSKGDLANGSTFWAQGGVAAVLDDTDTVQSHVEDTLNAGGGLCHEDAVRFTVEHSREAIQWLIDQGVPFTRDEDADPEQPGFEFHLTREGGHSHRRIIHAADATGAAIFKTLLEQARQRPNIELLEQRVAVDLITERRLGLDGDRCLGAYVLNRATGEVETFGSRFTILATGGAAKVYLYTSNPDGACGDGIAMAWRSGCRVANLEFNQFHPTCLYHPQAKSFLITEALRGEGAHLKLPDGERFMHRFDPRGELAPRDIVARAIDHEMKRLGIDCVYLDISHQSDTFIKSHFPTVYERCLEFSIDITKQAIPVVPAAHYTCGGVMVDEHGHTDVPGLYAIGETSFTGLHGANRMASNSLLECFVYAKSAAADILSQLPQVATPVALPDWDASQVTDSDEDVIIAHNWDELRRFMWDYVGIVRTNKRLQRAQHRVRLLLDEIDEFYSNYKVSRDLIELRNLAQVAELMIRSAMARKESRGLHYTLDYPHMLPEALDTILVPTTYVD
;
A
#
# COMPACT_ATOMS: atom_id res chain seq x y z
N MET A 1 -1.16 35.05 6.84
CA MET A 1 -0.61 34.90 5.48
C MET A 1 -0.22 33.46 5.32
N SER A 2 -0.73 32.79 4.29
CA SER A 2 -0.35 31.42 3.95
C SER A 2 1.18 31.33 3.76
N GLN A 3 1.83 30.28 4.25
CA GLN A 3 3.26 30.08 4.02
C GLN A 3 3.47 29.48 2.64
N HIS A 4 4.46 30.01 1.91
CA HIS A 4 4.86 29.52 0.60
C HIS A 4 6.23 28.84 0.68
N PHE A 5 6.29 27.63 0.14
CA PHE A 5 7.50 26.83 0.04
C PHE A 5 7.82 26.59 -1.44
N GLN A 6 9.10 26.59 -1.78
CA GLN A 6 9.55 26.37 -3.15
C GLN A 6 10.68 25.36 -3.16
N HIS A 7 10.48 24.24 -3.86
CA HIS A 7 11.44 23.14 -3.98
C HIS A 7 11.64 22.73 -5.45
N ASP A 8 12.75 22.03 -5.72
CA ASP A 8 12.89 21.36 -7.02
C ASP A 8 12.00 20.12 -7.08
N VAL A 9 11.93 19.37 -5.96
CA VAL A 9 11.13 18.15 -5.86
C VAL A 9 10.30 18.17 -4.58
N LEU A 10 9.00 17.90 -4.72
CA LEU A 10 8.06 17.69 -3.63
C LEU A 10 7.68 16.21 -3.58
N VAL A 11 8.03 15.52 -2.50
CA VAL A 11 7.69 14.12 -2.26
C VAL A 11 6.55 14.04 -1.25
N ILE A 12 5.40 13.52 -1.65
CA ILE A 12 4.25 13.32 -0.78
C ILE A 12 4.25 11.87 -0.32
N GLY A 13 4.73 11.64 0.89
CA GLY A 13 4.89 10.32 1.52
C GLY A 13 6.34 10.01 1.89
N SER A 14 6.56 9.68 3.16
CA SER A 14 7.88 9.40 3.77
C SER A 14 8.19 7.91 3.91
N GLY A 15 7.52 7.05 3.12
CA GLY A 15 7.79 5.60 3.10
C GLY A 15 9.05 5.22 2.33
N ALA A 16 9.24 3.90 2.11
CA ALA A 16 10.41 3.37 1.39
C ALA A 16 10.64 4.05 0.04
N ALA A 17 9.61 4.18 -0.78
CA ALA A 17 9.72 4.79 -2.11
C ALA A 17 10.13 6.26 -2.05
N GLY A 18 9.45 7.07 -1.20
CA GLY A 18 9.71 8.50 -1.09
C GLY A 18 11.10 8.83 -0.55
N LEU A 19 11.54 8.15 0.53
CA LEU A 19 12.88 8.34 1.09
C LEU A 19 13.98 7.88 0.12
N SER A 20 13.76 6.77 -0.58
CA SER A 20 14.74 6.26 -1.55
C SER A 20 14.92 7.23 -2.72
N LEU A 21 13.83 7.80 -3.25
CA LEU A 21 13.92 8.81 -4.31
C LEU A 21 14.66 10.06 -3.80
N ALA A 22 14.30 10.58 -2.62
CA ALA A 22 14.92 11.75 -2.06
C ALA A 22 16.44 11.57 -1.84
N LEU A 23 16.87 10.39 -1.39
CA LEU A 23 18.27 10.04 -1.16
C LEU A 23 19.06 9.78 -2.45
N THR A 24 18.40 9.37 -3.52
CA THR A 24 19.03 9.13 -4.83
C THR A 24 19.31 10.44 -5.58
N LEU A 25 18.53 11.49 -5.32
CA LEU A 25 18.71 12.79 -5.93
C LEU A 25 19.96 13.52 -5.38
N PRO A 26 20.65 14.33 -6.23
CA PRO A 26 21.90 14.99 -5.83
C PRO A 26 21.70 16.13 -4.82
N GLY A 27 22.73 16.39 -4.03
CA GLY A 27 22.70 17.34 -2.91
C GLY A 27 22.51 18.81 -3.26
N HIS A 28 22.53 19.19 -4.54
CA HIS A 28 22.23 20.56 -4.97
C HIS A 28 20.74 20.83 -5.21
N MET A 29 19.90 19.79 -5.26
CA MET A 29 18.45 19.92 -5.41
C MET A 29 17.79 20.14 -4.06
N ARG A 30 16.84 21.06 -4.00
CA ARG A 30 16.01 21.27 -2.80
C ARG A 30 14.80 20.33 -2.83
N ILE A 31 14.70 19.48 -1.82
CA ILE A 31 13.70 18.42 -1.74
C ILE A 31 12.89 18.58 -0.47
N ALA A 32 11.55 18.61 -0.58
CA ALA A 32 10.67 18.46 0.56
C ALA A 32 10.06 17.06 0.57
N VAL A 33 10.09 16.40 1.73
CA VAL A 33 9.40 15.11 1.96
C VAL A 33 8.33 15.32 3.01
N LEU A 34 7.07 15.13 2.62
CA LEU A 34 5.92 15.32 3.50
C LEU A 34 5.48 14.01 4.14
N SER A 35 5.17 14.06 5.43
CA SER A 35 4.46 13.00 6.15
C SER A 35 3.20 13.57 6.80
N LYS A 36 2.05 12.93 6.57
CA LYS A 36 0.77 13.37 7.17
C LYS A 36 0.64 13.10 8.66
N GLY A 37 1.48 12.22 9.20
CA GLY A 37 1.66 11.94 10.61
C GLY A 37 3.13 12.07 11.00
N ASP A 38 3.53 11.31 12.03
CA ASP A 38 4.95 11.14 12.34
C ASP A 38 5.62 10.31 11.24
N LEU A 39 6.89 10.56 10.95
CA LEU A 39 7.61 9.89 9.87
C LEU A 39 7.54 8.35 9.96
N ALA A 40 7.59 7.80 11.17
CA ALA A 40 7.59 6.35 11.42
C ALA A 40 6.20 5.67 11.29
N ASN A 41 5.15 6.38 10.98
CA ASN A 41 3.78 5.84 10.96
C ASN A 41 3.36 5.20 9.61
N GLY A 42 4.28 5.04 8.67
CA GLY A 42 4.01 4.44 7.35
C GLY A 42 4.02 2.92 7.35
N SER A 43 3.38 2.30 6.33
CA SER A 43 3.33 0.83 6.16
C SER A 43 4.71 0.18 6.08
N THR A 44 5.70 0.88 5.54
CA THR A 44 7.09 0.40 5.46
C THR A 44 7.63 0.01 6.84
N PHE A 45 7.41 0.82 7.86
CA PHE A 45 7.91 0.53 9.22
C PHE A 45 7.36 -0.80 9.78
N TRP A 46 6.15 -1.17 9.41
CA TRP A 46 5.47 -2.37 9.90
C TRP A 46 5.65 -3.59 9.00
N ALA A 47 6.36 -3.47 7.88
CA ALA A 47 6.62 -4.59 6.98
C ALA A 47 7.56 -5.61 7.64
N GLN A 48 7.06 -6.83 7.86
CA GLN A 48 7.80 -7.93 8.49
C GLN A 48 8.63 -8.72 7.47
N GLY A 49 8.12 -8.86 6.22
CA GLY A 49 8.79 -9.59 5.15
C GLY A 49 10.07 -8.90 4.65
N GLY A 50 10.79 -9.59 3.76
CA GLY A 50 12.02 -9.06 3.17
C GLY A 50 11.82 -8.38 1.83
N VAL A 51 12.91 -8.30 1.06
CA VAL A 51 12.96 -7.80 -0.32
C VAL A 51 13.37 -8.94 -1.23
N ALA A 52 12.59 -9.19 -2.28
CA ALA A 52 12.93 -10.22 -3.27
C ALA A 52 13.99 -9.70 -4.25
N ALA A 53 15.09 -10.44 -4.42
CA ALA A 53 16.11 -10.11 -5.40
C ALA A 53 16.92 -11.35 -5.79
N VAL A 54 17.42 -11.37 -7.03
CA VAL A 54 18.31 -12.44 -7.52
C VAL A 54 19.73 -12.11 -7.06
N LEU A 55 20.14 -12.74 -5.95
CA LEU A 55 21.41 -12.46 -5.26
C LEU A 55 22.37 -13.64 -5.27
N ASP A 56 21.87 -14.85 -5.30
CA ASP A 56 22.61 -16.10 -5.30
C ASP A 56 22.74 -16.68 -6.71
N ASP A 57 23.85 -17.35 -6.99
CA ASP A 57 24.15 -17.96 -8.32
C ASP A 57 23.26 -19.18 -8.63
N THR A 58 22.56 -19.73 -7.65
CA THR A 58 21.57 -20.82 -7.84
C THR A 58 20.23 -20.33 -8.35
N ASP A 59 19.99 -19.01 -8.34
CA ASP A 59 18.76 -18.36 -8.83
C ASP A 59 19.02 -17.56 -10.11
N THR A 60 17.98 -17.28 -10.88
CA THR A 60 18.06 -16.52 -12.12
C THR A 60 16.97 -15.46 -12.22
N VAL A 61 17.26 -14.39 -12.95
CA VAL A 61 16.27 -13.36 -13.32
C VAL A 61 15.04 -14.01 -13.95
N GLN A 62 15.25 -14.96 -14.88
CA GLN A 62 14.15 -15.63 -15.56
C GLN A 62 13.25 -16.41 -14.59
N SER A 63 13.82 -17.11 -13.59
CA SER A 63 13.04 -17.82 -12.56
C SER A 63 12.20 -16.86 -11.72
N HIS A 64 12.75 -15.70 -11.33
CA HIS A 64 12.00 -14.71 -10.56
C HIS A 64 10.89 -14.04 -11.40
N VAL A 65 11.15 -13.79 -12.68
CA VAL A 65 10.13 -13.31 -13.64
C VAL A 65 8.98 -14.32 -13.76
N GLU A 66 9.28 -15.59 -13.99
CA GLU A 66 8.27 -16.65 -14.12
C GLU A 66 7.42 -16.81 -12.85
N ASP A 67 8.05 -16.81 -11.67
CA ASP A 67 7.33 -16.85 -10.39
C ASP A 67 6.36 -15.67 -10.24
N THR A 68 6.80 -14.47 -10.61
CA THR A 68 6.00 -13.24 -10.54
C THR A 68 4.80 -13.29 -11.51
N LEU A 69 5.04 -13.68 -12.76
CA LEU A 69 4.00 -13.82 -13.79
C LEU A 69 2.95 -14.86 -13.37
N ASN A 70 3.40 -16.00 -12.81
CA ASN A 70 2.51 -17.05 -12.31
C ASN A 70 1.64 -16.55 -11.15
N ALA A 71 2.23 -15.82 -10.19
CA ALA A 71 1.49 -15.25 -9.07
C ALA A 71 0.44 -14.23 -9.53
N GLY A 72 0.76 -13.42 -10.52
CA GLY A 72 -0.10 -12.35 -11.03
C GLY A 72 -1.28 -12.79 -11.90
N GLY A 73 -1.51 -14.10 -12.09
CA GLY A 73 -2.72 -14.63 -12.72
C GLY A 73 -2.90 -14.21 -14.18
N GLY A 74 -1.81 -13.99 -14.92
CA GLY A 74 -1.82 -13.61 -16.34
C GLY A 74 -2.09 -12.13 -16.63
N LEU A 75 -2.11 -11.27 -15.59
CA LEU A 75 -2.33 -9.82 -15.71
C LEU A 75 -1.08 -8.97 -15.44
N CYS A 76 0.06 -9.59 -15.12
CA CYS A 76 1.31 -8.84 -15.05
C CYS A 76 1.72 -8.34 -16.44
N HIS A 77 2.30 -7.14 -16.49
CA HIS A 77 3.02 -6.66 -17.66
C HIS A 77 4.44 -7.25 -17.61
N GLU A 78 4.77 -8.11 -18.57
CA GLU A 78 6.04 -8.84 -18.57
C GLU A 78 7.26 -7.90 -18.61
N ASP A 79 7.16 -6.80 -19.34
CA ASP A 79 8.18 -5.75 -19.42
C ASP A 79 8.41 -5.08 -18.03
N ALA A 80 7.36 -4.74 -17.31
CA ALA A 80 7.46 -4.18 -15.95
C ALA A 80 8.02 -5.19 -14.96
N VAL A 81 7.61 -6.47 -15.06
CA VAL A 81 8.16 -7.55 -14.22
C VAL A 81 9.66 -7.71 -14.49
N ARG A 82 10.04 -7.81 -15.76
CA ARG A 82 11.44 -7.97 -16.16
C ARG A 82 12.28 -6.78 -15.76
N PHE A 83 11.81 -5.56 -16.01
CA PHE A 83 12.44 -4.32 -15.56
C PHE A 83 12.71 -4.32 -14.04
N THR A 84 11.70 -4.66 -13.24
CA THR A 84 11.83 -4.68 -11.79
C THR A 84 12.83 -5.73 -11.31
N VAL A 85 12.77 -6.95 -11.88
CA VAL A 85 13.62 -8.06 -11.44
C VAL A 85 15.08 -7.87 -11.88
N GLU A 86 15.32 -7.39 -13.11
CA GLU A 86 16.67 -7.11 -13.62
C GLU A 86 17.43 -6.08 -12.78
N HIS A 87 16.72 -5.08 -12.24
CA HIS A 87 17.32 -4.05 -11.37
C HIS A 87 17.34 -4.43 -9.88
N SER A 88 16.92 -5.64 -9.52
CA SER A 88 16.80 -6.06 -8.12
C SER A 88 18.14 -6.10 -7.38
N ARG A 89 19.18 -6.66 -7.99
CA ARG A 89 20.53 -6.73 -7.39
C ARG A 89 21.09 -5.34 -7.10
N GLU A 90 20.91 -4.41 -8.02
CA GLU A 90 21.37 -3.03 -7.87
C GLU A 90 20.61 -2.29 -6.75
N ALA A 91 19.30 -2.52 -6.64
CA ALA A 91 18.48 -1.95 -5.57
C ALA A 91 18.92 -2.44 -4.19
N ILE A 92 19.21 -3.75 -4.04
CA ILE A 92 19.72 -4.31 -2.79
C ILE A 92 21.12 -3.79 -2.47
N GLN A 93 22.01 -3.71 -3.46
CA GLN A 93 23.35 -3.17 -3.24
C GLN A 93 23.27 -1.72 -2.73
N TRP A 94 22.39 -0.90 -3.32
CA TRP A 94 22.16 0.45 -2.84
C TRP A 94 21.70 0.49 -1.37
N LEU A 95 20.81 -0.41 -0.94
CA LEU A 95 20.38 -0.50 0.46
C LEU A 95 21.53 -0.91 1.40
N ILE A 96 22.38 -1.83 0.97
CA ILE A 96 23.59 -2.22 1.70
C ILE A 96 24.53 -1.03 1.85
N ASP A 97 24.76 -0.27 0.77
CA ASP A 97 25.60 0.93 0.75
C ASP A 97 25.02 2.06 1.64
N GLN A 98 23.69 2.13 1.81
CA GLN A 98 23.07 3.02 2.79
C GLN A 98 23.27 2.56 4.24
N GLY A 99 23.70 1.32 4.46
CA GLY A 99 23.96 0.75 5.78
C GLY A 99 22.80 -0.03 6.40
N VAL A 100 21.86 -0.53 5.58
CA VAL A 100 20.77 -1.39 6.09
C VAL A 100 21.36 -2.66 6.70
N PRO A 101 21.06 -2.99 7.98
CA PRO A 101 21.65 -4.13 8.69
C PRO A 101 20.91 -5.43 8.35
N PHE A 102 21.09 -5.95 7.14
CA PHE A 102 20.53 -7.23 6.75
C PHE A 102 21.16 -8.38 7.55
N THR A 103 20.39 -9.44 7.78
CA THR A 103 20.85 -10.65 8.49
C THR A 103 21.92 -11.36 7.67
N ARG A 104 23.09 -11.59 8.29
CA ARG A 104 24.19 -12.32 7.66
C ARG A 104 23.93 -13.82 7.75
N ASP A 105 24.48 -14.56 6.79
CA ASP A 105 24.48 -16.01 6.83
C ASP A 105 25.64 -16.45 7.76
N GLU A 106 25.30 -17.08 8.89
CA GLU A 106 26.29 -17.59 9.86
C GLU A 106 27.08 -18.78 9.32
N ASP A 107 26.54 -19.49 8.33
CA ASP A 107 27.15 -20.66 7.68
C ASP A 107 27.93 -20.27 6.41
N ALA A 108 28.01 -18.99 6.04
CA ALA A 108 28.76 -18.53 4.87
C ALA A 108 30.25 -18.82 5.03
N ASP A 109 30.84 -19.56 4.08
CA ASP A 109 32.26 -19.87 4.06
C ASP A 109 33.08 -18.60 3.75
N PRO A 110 33.90 -18.09 4.69
CA PRO A 110 34.70 -16.89 4.47
C PRO A 110 35.71 -17.01 3.32
N GLU A 111 36.05 -18.23 2.89
CA GLU A 111 37.02 -18.52 1.82
C GLU A 111 36.36 -18.69 0.45
N GLN A 112 35.02 -18.81 0.40
CA GLN A 112 34.26 -18.85 -0.86
C GLN A 112 33.51 -17.54 -1.07
N PRO A 113 33.73 -16.82 -2.18
CA PRO A 113 32.99 -15.59 -2.47
C PRO A 113 31.55 -15.92 -2.86
N GLY A 114 30.70 -16.16 -1.86
CA GLY A 114 29.24 -16.25 -1.97
C GLY A 114 28.56 -14.99 -1.49
N PHE A 115 27.26 -14.92 -1.65
CA PHE A 115 26.48 -13.83 -1.09
C PHE A 115 26.43 -13.96 0.44
N GLU A 116 26.90 -12.93 1.16
CA GLU A 116 27.16 -12.99 2.61
C GLU A 116 25.92 -12.90 3.51
N PHE A 117 24.72 -12.70 2.93
CA PHE A 117 23.50 -12.50 3.68
C PHE A 117 22.59 -13.74 3.61
N HIS A 118 21.88 -14.00 4.71
CA HIS A 118 20.90 -15.07 4.77
C HIS A 118 19.69 -14.74 3.90
N LEU A 119 19.30 -15.69 3.04
CA LEU A 119 18.15 -15.60 2.18
C LEU A 119 17.04 -16.54 2.64
N THR A 120 15.81 -16.07 2.70
CA THR A 120 14.62 -16.89 2.98
C THR A 120 13.82 -17.14 1.71
N ARG A 121 12.86 -18.06 1.81
CA ARG A 121 11.90 -18.35 0.75
C ARG A 121 10.49 -18.09 1.26
N GLU A 122 9.71 -17.30 0.52
CA GLU A 122 8.30 -17.04 0.79
C GLU A 122 7.38 -17.72 -0.22
N GLY A 123 6.07 -17.72 0.06
CA GLY A 123 5.07 -18.33 -0.81
C GLY A 123 5.07 -17.72 -2.23
N GLY A 124 5.02 -18.57 -3.24
CA GLY A 124 5.10 -18.18 -4.66
C GLY A 124 6.52 -18.17 -5.24
N HIS A 125 7.56 -18.08 -4.41
CA HIS A 125 8.95 -18.10 -4.89
C HIS A 125 9.48 -19.54 -5.04
N SER A 126 10.12 -19.84 -6.16
CA SER A 126 10.76 -21.13 -6.41
C SER A 126 12.13 -21.26 -5.71
N HIS A 127 12.82 -20.14 -5.45
CA HIS A 127 14.15 -20.06 -4.85
C HIS A 127 14.17 -19.25 -3.55
N ARG A 128 15.24 -19.42 -2.76
CA ARG A 128 15.55 -18.56 -1.61
C ARG A 128 16.14 -17.25 -2.15
N ARG A 129 15.34 -16.20 -2.23
CA ARG A 129 15.75 -14.92 -2.80
C ARG A 129 15.34 -13.71 -1.96
N ILE A 130 14.79 -13.95 -0.77
CA ILE A 130 14.28 -12.88 0.07
C ILE A 130 15.37 -12.50 1.08
N ILE A 131 15.99 -11.33 0.87
CA ILE A 131 16.90 -10.73 1.85
C ILE A 131 16.08 -10.04 2.94
N HIS A 132 16.50 -10.18 4.19
CA HIS A 132 15.73 -9.72 5.34
C HIS A 132 16.63 -9.21 6.48
N ALA A 133 16.04 -8.46 7.42
CA ALA A 133 16.65 -8.04 8.68
C ALA A 133 15.80 -8.60 9.83
N ALA A 134 16.16 -9.76 10.34
CA ALA A 134 15.38 -10.55 11.30
C ALA A 134 13.88 -10.65 10.87
N ASP A 135 12.93 -10.33 11.75
CA ASP A 135 11.49 -10.30 11.50
C ASP A 135 10.92 -8.87 11.35
N ALA A 136 11.80 -7.88 11.08
CA ALA A 136 11.46 -6.46 11.05
C ALA A 136 12.18 -5.70 9.93
N THR A 137 12.25 -6.30 8.74
CA THR A 137 13.01 -5.75 7.59
C THR A 137 12.59 -4.32 7.23
N GLY A 138 11.29 -4.06 7.20
CA GLY A 138 10.78 -2.72 6.89
C GLY A 138 11.21 -1.67 7.91
N ALA A 139 11.23 -2.00 9.20
CA ALA A 139 11.69 -1.11 10.25
C ALA A 139 13.20 -0.83 10.13
N ALA A 140 14.01 -1.84 9.80
CA ALA A 140 15.45 -1.69 9.59
C ALA A 140 15.74 -0.77 8.40
N ILE A 141 15.12 -1.03 7.25
CA ILE A 141 15.23 -0.18 6.06
C ILE A 141 14.79 1.25 6.36
N PHE A 142 13.59 1.41 6.93
CA PHE A 142 13.03 2.74 7.21
C PHE A 142 13.92 3.57 8.12
N LYS A 143 14.39 3.00 9.25
CA LYS A 143 15.26 3.70 10.20
C LYS A 143 16.57 4.14 9.55
N THR A 144 17.18 3.27 8.75
CA THR A 144 18.42 3.59 8.03
C THR A 144 18.20 4.72 7.04
N LEU A 145 17.20 4.62 6.17
CA LEU A 145 16.93 5.65 5.15
C LEU A 145 16.53 6.99 5.79
N LEU A 146 15.75 6.96 6.88
CA LEU A 146 15.38 8.18 7.59
C LEU A 146 16.60 8.87 8.22
N GLU A 147 17.51 8.11 8.82
CA GLU A 147 18.73 8.66 9.40
C GLU A 147 19.63 9.27 8.32
N GLN A 148 19.79 8.60 7.17
CA GLN A 148 20.52 9.13 6.02
C GLN A 148 19.88 10.43 5.50
N ALA A 149 18.54 10.47 5.41
CA ALA A 149 17.83 11.67 4.95
C ALA A 149 18.01 12.85 5.92
N ARG A 150 18.01 12.61 7.24
CA ARG A 150 18.27 13.64 8.27
C ARG A 150 19.66 14.26 8.16
N GLN A 151 20.63 13.52 7.66
CA GLN A 151 22.01 14.00 7.48
C GLN A 151 22.19 14.83 6.19
N ARG A 152 21.19 14.86 5.31
CA ARG A 152 21.22 15.58 4.03
C ARG A 152 20.61 16.98 4.17
N PRO A 153 21.41 18.08 4.14
CA PRO A 153 20.91 19.44 4.34
C PRO A 153 19.95 19.94 3.24
N ASN A 154 19.94 19.27 2.09
CA ASN A 154 19.08 19.59 0.96
C ASN A 154 17.71 18.86 1.02
N ILE A 155 17.48 17.99 2.00
CA ILE A 155 16.22 17.28 2.22
C ILE A 155 15.53 17.85 3.45
N GLU A 156 14.38 18.46 3.25
CA GLU A 156 13.51 18.97 4.31
C GLU A 156 12.45 17.92 4.63
N LEU A 157 12.48 17.36 5.85
CA LEU A 157 11.52 16.37 6.33
C LEU A 157 10.41 17.08 7.13
N LEU A 158 9.19 17.05 6.64
CA LEU A 158 8.06 17.80 7.19
C LEU A 158 6.97 16.84 7.70
N GLU A 159 6.91 16.68 9.00
CA GLU A 159 5.87 15.92 9.69
C GLU A 159 4.58 16.71 9.83
N GLN A 160 3.45 16.00 10.05
CA GLN A 160 2.14 16.60 10.28
C GLN A 160 1.70 17.51 9.12
N ARG A 161 2.05 17.12 7.87
CA ARG A 161 1.73 17.81 6.63
C ARG A 161 0.85 16.92 5.75
N VAL A 162 -0.43 17.27 5.65
CA VAL A 162 -1.42 16.51 4.88
C VAL A 162 -1.63 17.20 3.53
N ALA A 163 -1.28 16.53 2.43
CA ALA A 163 -1.59 17.05 1.11
C ALA A 163 -3.12 17.10 0.90
N VAL A 164 -3.63 18.27 0.58
CA VAL A 164 -5.05 18.52 0.35
C VAL A 164 -5.42 18.19 -1.09
N ASP A 165 -4.70 18.82 -2.01
CA ASP A 165 -4.87 18.64 -3.46
C ASP A 165 -3.63 19.08 -4.22
N LEU A 166 -3.46 18.54 -5.44
CA LEU A 166 -2.43 18.98 -6.37
C LEU A 166 -2.79 20.32 -7.01
N ILE A 167 -1.77 21.12 -7.28
CA ILE A 167 -1.88 22.37 -8.04
C ILE A 167 -1.43 22.07 -9.47
N THR A 168 -2.37 22.13 -10.42
CA THR A 168 -2.09 21.95 -11.84
C THR A 168 -2.36 23.22 -12.62
N GLU A 169 -1.71 23.39 -13.77
CA GLU A 169 -1.99 24.53 -14.67
C GLU A 169 -3.46 24.60 -15.02
N ARG A 170 -4.10 23.49 -15.35
CA ARG A 170 -5.54 23.41 -15.64
C ARG A 170 -6.39 23.93 -14.48
N ARG A 171 -6.08 23.53 -13.23
CA ARG A 171 -6.82 23.98 -12.04
C ARG A 171 -6.70 25.48 -11.79
N LEU A 172 -5.60 26.07 -12.22
CA LEU A 172 -5.38 27.53 -12.17
C LEU A 172 -5.96 28.27 -13.37
N GLY A 173 -6.61 27.58 -14.33
CA GLY A 173 -7.13 28.18 -15.55
C GLY A 173 -6.02 28.63 -16.52
N LEU A 174 -4.83 28.06 -16.41
CA LEU A 174 -3.70 28.30 -17.30
C LEU A 174 -3.73 27.32 -18.48
N ASP A 175 -3.09 27.72 -19.59
CA ASP A 175 -2.88 26.83 -20.72
C ASP A 175 -1.85 25.76 -20.35
N GLY A 176 -2.26 24.48 -20.33
CA GLY A 176 -1.44 23.34 -19.98
C GLY A 176 -2.06 22.44 -18.90
N ASP A 177 -1.36 21.34 -18.61
CA ASP A 177 -1.80 20.31 -17.66
C ASP A 177 -0.74 19.98 -16.60
N ARG A 178 0.37 20.72 -16.57
CA ARG A 178 1.49 20.39 -15.70
C ARG A 178 1.12 20.52 -14.23
N CYS A 179 1.60 19.59 -13.41
CA CYS A 179 1.60 19.71 -11.95
C CYS A 179 2.68 20.72 -11.53
N LEU A 180 2.29 21.69 -10.71
CA LEU A 180 3.13 22.78 -10.21
C LEU A 180 3.44 22.68 -8.72
N GLY A 181 2.84 21.70 -8.03
CA GLY A 181 2.98 21.49 -6.58
C GLY A 181 1.70 21.01 -5.92
N ALA A 182 1.52 21.35 -4.64
CA ALA A 182 0.38 20.93 -3.84
C ALA A 182 0.00 21.96 -2.78
N TYR A 183 -1.29 21.97 -2.43
CA TYR A 183 -1.80 22.57 -1.19
C TYR A 183 -1.66 21.56 -0.06
N VAL A 184 -1.16 22.02 1.08
CA VAL A 184 -0.78 21.13 2.20
C VAL A 184 -1.29 21.70 3.51
N LEU A 185 -2.13 20.96 4.23
CA LEU A 185 -2.59 21.31 5.55
C LEU A 185 -1.46 21.08 6.58
N ASN A 186 -1.09 22.12 7.29
CA ASN A 186 -0.24 22.06 8.46
C ASN A 186 -1.10 21.76 9.70
N ARG A 187 -1.04 20.55 10.22
CA ARG A 187 -1.87 20.14 11.36
C ARG A 187 -1.57 20.88 12.66
N ALA A 188 -0.36 21.42 12.82
CA ALA A 188 0.02 22.16 14.02
C ALA A 188 -0.62 23.55 14.07
N THR A 189 -0.82 24.18 12.92
CA THR A 189 -1.41 25.54 12.81
C THR A 189 -2.85 25.55 12.34
N GLY A 190 -3.31 24.47 11.69
CA GLY A 190 -4.62 24.41 11.01
C GLY A 190 -4.66 25.18 9.68
N GLU A 191 -3.55 25.76 9.25
CA GLU A 191 -3.47 26.56 8.01
C GLU A 191 -3.05 25.71 6.82
N VAL A 192 -3.53 26.05 5.63
CA VAL A 192 -3.09 25.42 4.38
C VAL A 192 -1.93 26.20 3.80
N GLU A 193 -0.81 25.52 3.62
CA GLU A 193 0.45 26.00 3.05
C GLU A 193 0.50 25.69 1.55
N THR A 194 1.19 26.52 0.77
CA THR A 194 1.36 26.34 -0.68
C THR A 194 2.76 25.85 -0.99
N PHE A 195 2.90 24.66 -1.53
CA PHE A 195 4.17 24.07 -1.96
C PHE A 195 4.29 24.11 -3.48
N GLY A 196 5.18 24.96 -4.01
CA GLY A 196 5.56 24.96 -5.41
C GLY A 196 6.72 24.01 -5.67
N SER A 197 6.67 23.23 -6.76
CA SER A 197 7.74 22.33 -7.15
C SER A 197 7.84 22.15 -8.67
N ARG A 198 9.05 21.84 -9.14
CA ARG A 198 9.29 21.47 -10.55
C ARG A 198 8.77 20.06 -10.86
N PHE A 199 8.87 19.17 -9.87
CA PHE A 199 8.40 17.80 -9.91
C PHE A 199 7.70 17.44 -8.61
N THR A 200 6.54 16.80 -8.71
CA THR A 200 5.76 16.31 -7.57
C THR A 200 5.65 14.80 -7.63
N ILE A 201 5.96 14.13 -6.52
CA ILE A 201 6.04 12.69 -6.44
C ILE A 201 4.99 12.16 -5.45
N LEU A 202 4.09 11.34 -5.90
CA LEU A 202 3.16 10.59 -5.05
C LEU A 202 3.82 9.30 -4.60
N ALA A 203 4.15 9.22 -3.31
CA ALA A 203 4.70 8.04 -2.65
C ALA A 203 3.87 7.68 -1.40
N THR A 204 2.54 7.79 -1.53
CA THR A 204 1.57 7.83 -0.42
C THR A 204 1.14 6.45 0.08
N GLY A 205 1.64 5.37 -0.53
CA GLY A 205 1.21 4.01 -0.23
C GLY A 205 -0.19 3.69 -0.76
N GLY A 206 -0.78 2.60 -0.28
CA GLY A 206 -2.04 2.08 -0.76
C GLY A 206 -3.27 2.61 -0.04
N ALA A 207 -4.40 1.90 -0.19
CA ALA A 207 -5.72 2.32 0.27
C ALA A 207 -6.43 1.27 1.15
N ALA A 208 -5.69 0.40 1.81
CA ALA A 208 -6.27 -0.72 2.57
C ALA A 208 -7.19 -0.28 3.72
N LYS A 209 -7.10 0.99 4.17
CA LYS A 209 -7.98 1.56 5.20
C LYS A 209 -9.44 1.67 4.75
N VAL A 210 -9.72 1.57 3.48
CA VAL A 210 -11.09 1.52 2.93
C VAL A 210 -11.90 0.34 3.49
N TYR A 211 -11.22 -0.71 3.97
CA TYR A 211 -11.87 -1.86 4.59
C TYR A 211 -11.87 -1.77 6.12
N LEU A 212 -12.86 -2.41 6.75
CA LEU A 212 -13.02 -2.42 8.20
C LEU A 212 -11.80 -3.01 8.92
N TYR A 213 -11.28 -4.14 8.40
CA TYR A 213 -10.09 -4.79 8.90
C TYR A 213 -8.95 -4.65 7.91
N THR A 214 -7.81 -4.13 8.39
CA THR A 214 -6.60 -3.95 7.60
C THR A 214 -5.35 -4.21 8.45
N SER A 215 -4.31 -4.74 7.85
CA SER A 215 -2.98 -4.86 8.46
C SER A 215 -2.14 -3.58 8.32
N ASN A 216 -2.64 -2.58 7.61
CA ASN A 216 -1.94 -1.33 7.37
C ASN A 216 -2.28 -0.27 8.46
N PRO A 217 -1.39 0.70 8.70
CA PRO A 217 -1.64 1.80 9.62
C PRO A 217 -2.82 2.67 9.17
N ASP A 218 -3.34 3.47 10.10
CA ASP A 218 -4.53 4.31 9.87
C ASP A 218 -4.36 5.30 8.69
N GLY A 219 -3.13 5.62 8.34
CA GLY A 219 -2.82 6.52 7.23
C GLY A 219 -2.95 5.95 5.82
N ALA A 220 -3.26 4.67 5.62
CA ALA A 220 -3.35 4.06 4.28
C ALA A 220 -4.71 4.35 3.61
N CYS A 221 -4.99 5.62 3.31
CA CYS A 221 -6.28 6.13 2.82
C CYS A 221 -6.35 6.32 1.29
N GLY A 222 -5.28 5.99 0.55
CA GLY A 222 -5.25 6.14 -0.90
C GLY A 222 -5.13 7.60 -1.38
N ASP A 223 -4.51 8.46 -0.59
CA ASP A 223 -4.44 9.90 -0.85
C ASP A 223 -3.88 10.22 -2.25
N GLY A 224 -2.78 9.57 -2.64
CA GLY A 224 -2.15 9.79 -3.95
C GLY A 224 -3.05 9.33 -5.10
N ILE A 225 -3.73 8.20 -4.95
CA ILE A 225 -4.69 7.70 -5.96
C ILE A 225 -5.82 8.72 -6.16
N ALA A 226 -6.40 9.21 -5.06
CA ALA A 226 -7.49 10.19 -5.11
C ALA A 226 -7.05 11.54 -5.71
N MET A 227 -5.89 12.07 -5.29
CA MET A 227 -5.35 13.32 -5.82
C MET A 227 -5.00 13.20 -7.30
N ALA A 228 -4.37 12.11 -7.72
CA ALA A 228 -4.05 11.85 -9.12
C ALA A 228 -5.32 11.77 -9.98
N TRP A 229 -6.34 11.04 -9.51
CA TRP A 229 -7.63 10.94 -10.18
C TRP A 229 -8.28 12.32 -10.41
N ARG A 230 -8.36 13.15 -9.35
CA ARG A 230 -8.89 14.52 -9.44
C ARG A 230 -8.08 15.44 -10.36
N SER A 231 -6.80 15.10 -10.57
CA SER A 231 -5.89 15.82 -11.48
C SER A 231 -5.95 15.33 -12.93
N GLY A 232 -6.76 14.30 -13.22
CA GLY A 232 -6.94 13.78 -14.56
C GLY A 232 -6.12 12.52 -14.89
N CYS A 233 -5.42 11.91 -13.94
CA CYS A 233 -4.68 10.67 -14.17
C CYS A 233 -5.61 9.46 -14.24
N ARG A 234 -5.31 8.54 -15.15
CA ARG A 234 -5.94 7.22 -15.20
C ARG A 234 -5.50 6.38 -14.00
N VAL A 235 -6.39 5.48 -13.58
CA VAL A 235 -6.08 4.46 -12.58
C VAL A 235 -6.44 3.08 -13.14
N ALA A 236 -5.73 2.05 -12.68
CA ALA A 236 -5.96 0.68 -13.15
C ALA A 236 -6.03 -0.33 -12.01
N ASN A 237 -6.80 -1.40 -12.23
CA ASN A 237 -6.81 -2.63 -11.44
C ASN A 237 -7.11 -2.45 -9.94
N LEU A 238 -7.88 -1.43 -9.55
CA LEU A 238 -8.19 -1.14 -8.15
C LEU A 238 -9.08 -2.19 -7.48
N GLU A 239 -9.70 -3.10 -8.23
CA GLU A 239 -10.45 -4.24 -7.70
C GLU A 239 -9.56 -5.31 -7.06
N PHE A 240 -8.25 -5.33 -7.32
CA PHE A 240 -7.31 -6.31 -6.77
C PHE A 240 -6.70 -5.81 -5.46
N ASN A 241 -7.37 -6.13 -4.37
CA ASN A 241 -6.89 -5.89 -3.02
C ASN A 241 -6.54 -7.21 -2.36
N GLN A 242 -5.29 -7.37 -1.92
CA GLN A 242 -4.83 -8.58 -1.25
C GLN A 242 -5.25 -8.53 0.21
N PHE A 243 -5.89 -9.62 0.68
CA PHE A 243 -6.24 -9.82 2.07
C PHE A 243 -5.29 -10.84 2.70
N HIS A 244 -4.66 -10.49 3.82
CA HIS A 244 -3.96 -11.46 4.63
C HIS A 244 -4.97 -12.27 5.43
N PRO A 245 -4.89 -13.61 5.45
CA PRO A 245 -5.93 -14.45 6.06
C PRO A 245 -6.08 -14.27 7.56
N THR A 246 -4.99 -13.99 8.28
CA THR A 246 -4.94 -14.04 9.73
C THR A 246 -4.39 -12.75 10.34
N CYS A 247 -5.27 -11.83 10.67
CA CYS A 247 -4.99 -10.67 11.50
C CYS A 247 -5.65 -10.86 12.87
N LEU A 248 -5.00 -10.44 13.95
CA LEU A 248 -5.55 -10.56 15.30
C LEU A 248 -6.88 -9.78 15.40
N TYR A 249 -7.96 -10.49 15.70
CA TYR A 249 -9.25 -9.87 15.98
C TYR A 249 -9.33 -9.46 17.46
N HIS A 250 -9.04 -8.18 17.73
CA HIS A 250 -9.17 -7.59 19.06
C HIS A 250 -9.36 -6.07 18.94
N PRO A 251 -10.30 -5.46 19.71
CA PRO A 251 -10.62 -4.02 19.60
C PRO A 251 -9.41 -3.09 19.76
N GLN A 252 -8.43 -3.47 20.55
CA GLN A 252 -7.24 -2.67 20.86
C GLN A 252 -5.98 -3.09 20.09
N ALA A 253 -6.00 -4.25 19.42
CA ALA A 253 -4.82 -4.80 18.77
C ALA A 253 -4.47 -4.10 17.45
N LYS A 254 -5.37 -3.33 16.88
CA LYS A 254 -5.25 -2.65 15.57
C LYS A 254 -4.22 -3.31 14.64
N SER A 255 -4.60 -3.86 13.54
CA SER A 255 -3.68 -4.25 12.45
C SER A 255 -2.59 -5.29 12.76
N PHE A 256 -2.57 -5.96 13.93
CA PHE A 256 -1.51 -6.91 14.23
C PHE A 256 -1.62 -8.20 13.41
N LEU A 257 -0.62 -8.40 12.56
CA LEU A 257 -0.55 -9.56 11.68
C LEU A 257 -0.10 -10.80 12.46
N ILE A 258 -0.89 -11.88 12.36
CA ILE A 258 -0.45 -13.22 12.80
C ILE A 258 0.22 -13.90 11.62
N THR A 259 1.53 -14.07 11.73
CA THR A 259 2.37 -14.59 10.63
C THR A 259 1.87 -15.91 10.05
N GLU A 260 2.07 -16.07 8.75
CA GLU A 260 1.75 -17.31 8.02
C GLU A 260 2.53 -18.52 8.56
N ALA A 261 3.70 -18.29 9.14
CA ALA A 261 4.55 -19.34 9.71
C ALA A 261 3.83 -20.19 10.78
N LEU A 262 2.87 -19.62 11.54
CA LEU A 262 2.08 -20.43 12.46
C LEU A 262 1.32 -21.55 11.74
N ARG A 263 0.73 -21.26 10.57
CA ARG A 263 0.04 -22.26 9.75
C ARG A 263 1.04 -23.25 9.16
N GLY A 264 2.21 -22.77 8.78
CA GLY A 264 3.34 -23.61 8.33
C GLY A 264 3.77 -24.64 9.37
N GLU A 265 3.77 -24.26 10.65
CA GLU A 265 4.10 -25.11 11.79
C GLU A 265 2.89 -25.87 12.36
N GLY A 266 1.80 -25.95 11.59
CA GLY A 266 0.67 -26.82 11.86
C GLY A 266 -0.49 -26.20 12.66
N ALA A 267 -0.56 -24.88 12.81
CA ALA A 267 -1.74 -24.25 13.42
C ALA A 267 -3.01 -24.51 12.60
N HIS A 268 -4.12 -24.75 13.28
CA HIS A 268 -5.41 -25.11 12.70
C HIS A 268 -6.41 -23.97 12.77
N LEU A 269 -7.11 -23.73 11.66
CA LEU A 269 -8.26 -22.80 11.62
C LEU A 269 -9.52 -23.52 12.10
N LYS A 270 -10.18 -22.94 13.12
CA LYS A 270 -11.34 -23.50 13.80
C LYS A 270 -12.50 -22.49 13.83
N LEU A 271 -13.72 -23.02 13.78
CA LEU A 271 -14.96 -22.30 14.07
C LEU A 271 -15.14 -22.13 15.59
N PRO A 272 -16.11 -21.31 16.07
CA PRO A 272 -16.36 -21.12 17.50
C PRO A 272 -16.69 -22.41 18.27
N ASP A 273 -17.23 -23.41 17.60
CA ASP A 273 -17.52 -24.75 18.16
C ASP A 273 -16.31 -25.69 18.20
N GLY A 274 -15.16 -25.24 17.68
CA GLY A 274 -13.92 -26.01 17.61
C GLY A 274 -13.74 -26.83 16.34
N GLU A 275 -14.70 -26.83 15.42
CA GLU A 275 -14.63 -27.58 14.17
C GLU A 275 -13.56 -26.98 13.24
N ARG A 276 -12.71 -27.82 12.65
CA ARG A 276 -11.77 -27.44 11.58
C ARG A 276 -12.53 -27.41 10.25
N PHE A 277 -12.40 -26.33 9.48
CA PHE A 277 -13.18 -26.13 8.26
C PHE A 277 -12.38 -26.08 6.95
N MET A 278 -11.07 -25.83 6.97
CA MET A 278 -10.27 -25.61 5.76
C MET A 278 -10.32 -26.78 4.77
N HIS A 279 -10.40 -28.02 5.25
CA HIS A 279 -10.49 -29.23 4.42
C HIS A 279 -11.72 -29.29 3.50
N ARG A 280 -12.76 -28.48 3.80
CA ARG A 280 -13.97 -28.35 2.96
C ARG A 280 -13.73 -27.49 1.73
N PHE A 281 -12.70 -26.66 1.74
CA PHE A 281 -12.39 -25.69 0.70
C PHE A 281 -11.20 -26.07 -0.16
N ASP A 282 -10.16 -26.66 0.45
CA ASP A 282 -8.94 -27.04 -0.27
C ASP A 282 -8.28 -28.27 0.42
N PRO A 283 -7.82 -29.27 -0.36
CA PRO A 283 -7.17 -30.46 0.22
C PRO A 283 -5.85 -30.16 0.94
N ARG A 284 -5.20 -29.02 0.66
CA ARG A 284 -4.00 -28.57 1.36
C ARG A 284 -4.29 -27.97 2.74
N GLY A 285 -5.57 -27.79 3.08
CA GLY A 285 -6.01 -27.22 4.35
C GLY A 285 -5.47 -25.82 4.59
N GLU A 286 -4.90 -25.61 5.77
CA GLU A 286 -4.34 -24.32 6.21
C GLU A 286 -3.08 -23.88 5.42
N LEU A 287 -2.47 -24.81 4.64
CA LEU A 287 -1.34 -24.53 3.75
C LEU A 287 -1.75 -24.16 2.32
N ALA A 288 -3.04 -24.01 2.05
CA ALA A 288 -3.52 -23.46 0.80
C ALA A 288 -3.03 -22.00 0.62
N PRO A 289 -2.95 -21.48 -0.62
CA PRO A 289 -2.64 -20.09 -0.91
C PRO A 289 -3.49 -19.09 -0.11
N ARG A 290 -2.93 -17.93 0.20
CA ARG A 290 -3.56 -16.90 1.06
C ARG A 290 -4.96 -16.52 0.62
N ASP A 291 -5.19 -16.38 -0.68
CA ASP A 291 -6.48 -16.02 -1.25
C ASP A 291 -7.55 -17.10 -1.01
N ILE A 292 -7.18 -18.37 -1.09
CA ILE A 292 -8.09 -19.51 -0.80
C ILE A 292 -8.42 -19.53 0.69
N VAL A 293 -7.43 -19.39 1.56
CA VAL A 293 -7.64 -19.36 3.02
C VAL A 293 -8.51 -18.17 3.42
N ALA A 294 -8.24 -16.99 2.89
CA ALA A 294 -9.03 -15.79 3.17
C ALA A 294 -10.48 -15.93 2.69
N ARG A 295 -10.71 -16.52 1.50
CA ARG A 295 -12.06 -16.82 1.00
C ARG A 295 -12.80 -17.82 1.87
N ALA A 296 -12.13 -18.86 2.34
CA ALA A 296 -12.72 -19.85 3.23
C ALA A 296 -13.16 -19.23 4.56
N ILE A 297 -12.31 -18.40 5.16
CA ILE A 297 -12.63 -17.67 6.40
C ILE A 297 -13.81 -16.71 6.18
N ASP A 298 -13.77 -15.89 5.14
CA ASP A 298 -14.85 -14.94 4.79
C ASP A 298 -16.19 -15.66 4.56
N HIS A 299 -16.16 -16.80 3.87
CA HIS A 299 -17.34 -17.64 3.66
C HIS A 299 -17.95 -18.12 4.98
N GLU A 300 -17.13 -18.68 5.86
CA GLU A 300 -17.62 -19.22 7.14
C GLU A 300 -18.11 -18.09 8.07
N MET A 301 -17.41 -16.96 8.12
CA MET A 301 -17.84 -15.80 8.91
C MET A 301 -19.22 -15.31 8.45
N LYS A 302 -19.42 -15.15 7.14
CA LYS A 302 -20.71 -14.71 6.57
C LYS A 302 -21.81 -15.74 6.71
N ARG A 303 -21.49 -17.04 6.57
CA ARG A 303 -22.46 -18.14 6.74
C ARG A 303 -23.00 -18.23 8.17
N LEU A 304 -22.12 -18.03 9.16
CA LEU A 304 -22.45 -18.16 10.57
C LEU A 304 -22.87 -16.83 11.23
N GLY A 305 -22.62 -15.68 10.57
CA GLY A 305 -22.85 -14.36 11.14
C GLY A 305 -21.92 -14.04 12.30
N ILE A 306 -20.65 -14.49 12.22
CA ILE A 306 -19.62 -14.29 13.25
C ILE A 306 -18.56 -13.29 12.78
N ASP A 307 -17.91 -12.62 13.73
CA ASP A 307 -16.93 -11.57 13.44
C ASP A 307 -15.49 -12.10 13.28
N CYS A 308 -15.18 -13.31 13.72
CA CYS A 308 -13.86 -13.93 13.62
C CYS A 308 -13.92 -15.45 13.61
N VAL A 309 -12.80 -16.06 13.21
CA VAL A 309 -12.51 -17.49 13.41
C VAL A 309 -11.29 -17.62 14.34
N TYR A 310 -10.86 -18.83 14.63
CA TYR A 310 -9.80 -19.09 15.61
C TYR A 310 -8.64 -19.85 14.98
N LEU A 311 -7.42 -19.34 15.18
CA LEU A 311 -6.18 -20.02 14.78
C LEU A 311 -5.54 -20.66 16.02
N ASP A 312 -5.43 -21.99 16.02
CA ASP A 312 -5.00 -22.76 17.19
C ASP A 312 -3.69 -23.49 16.93
N ILE A 313 -2.65 -23.18 17.71
CA ILE A 313 -1.34 -23.85 17.74
C ILE A 313 -1.07 -24.48 19.11
N SER A 314 -2.01 -24.44 20.05
CA SER A 314 -1.81 -24.89 21.43
C SER A 314 -1.55 -26.40 21.59
N HIS A 315 -1.60 -27.17 20.52
CA HIS A 315 -1.19 -28.58 20.51
C HIS A 315 0.33 -28.75 20.43
N GLN A 316 1.09 -27.70 20.10
CA GLN A 316 2.54 -27.67 20.17
C GLN A 316 3.02 -27.39 21.61
N SER A 317 4.28 -27.75 21.93
CA SER A 317 4.82 -27.48 23.28
C SER A 317 5.02 -25.98 23.54
N ASP A 318 4.83 -25.56 24.78
CA ASP A 318 5.07 -24.17 25.23
C ASP A 318 6.45 -23.65 24.81
N THR A 319 7.48 -24.51 24.95
CA THR A 319 8.86 -24.15 24.59
C THR A 319 8.98 -23.89 23.12
N PHE A 320 8.38 -24.74 22.27
CA PHE A 320 8.38 -24.57 20.83
C PHE A 320 7.72 -23.24 20.43
N ILE A 321 6.49 -22.98 20.93
CA ILE A 321 5.74 -21.78 20.60
C ILE A 321 6.52 -20.51 20.97
N LYS A 322 7.06 -20.45 22.20
CA LYS A 322 7.77 -19.28 22.70
C LYS A 322 9.11 -19.03 22.01
N SER A 323 9.81 -20.09 21.58
CA SER A 323 11.08 -19.94 20.87
C SER A 323 10.92 -19.61 19.38
N HIS A 324 9.88 -20.15 18.72
CA HIS A 324 9.66 -19.95 17.28
C HIS A 324 8.82 -18.69 16.96
N PHE A 325 7.95 -18.28 17.89
CA PHE A 325 7.03 -17.17 17.70
C PHE A 325 7.05 -16.18 18.86
N PRO A 326 8.22 -15.69 19.31
CA PRO A 326 8.32 -14.83 20.50
C PRO A 326 7.49 -13.56 20.35
N THR A 327 7.57 -12.86 19.22
CA THR A 327 6.84 -11.62 18.95
C THR A 327 5.31 -11.84 18.95
N VAL A 328 4.84 -12.93 18.33
CA VAL A 328 3.39 -13.25 18.31
C VAL A 328 2.92 -13.62 19.71
N TYR A 329 3.72 -14.42 20.45
CA TYR A 329 3.39 -14.81 21.82
C TYR A 329 3.27 -13.58 22.74
N GLU A 330 4.29 -12.73 22.78
CA GLU A 330 4.33 -11.53 23.60
C GLU A 330 3.17 -10.59 23.26
N ARG A 331 2.97 -10.33 21.96
CA ARG A 331 1.91 -9.42 21.52
C ARG A 331 0.50 -9.94 21.83
N CYS A 332 0.24 -11.24 21.65
CA CYS A 332 -1.04 -11.84 22.04
C CYS A 332 -1.23 -11.80 23.57
N LEU A 333 -0.16 -12.02 24.34
CA LEU A 333 -0.21 -11.99 25.79
C LEU A 333 -0.55 -10.59 26.35
N GLU A 334 -0.12 -9.50 25.68
CA GLU A 334 -0.53 -8.13 26.03
C GLU A 334 -2.06 -7.96 26.00
N PHE A 335 -2.76 -8.72 25.17
CA PHE A 335 -4.21 -8.75 25.08
C PHE A 335 -4.85 -9.90 25.86
N SER A 336 -4.12 -10.49 26.80
CA SER A 336 -4.57 -11.62 27.64
C SER A 336 -4.87 -12.89 26.84
N ILE A 337 -4.22 -13.10 25.68
CA ILE A 337 -4.34 -14.28 24.85
C ILE A 337 -3.05 -15.09 24.97
N ASP A 338 -3.08 -16.15 25.81
CA ASP A 338 -1.95 -17.10 25.93
C ASP A 338 -2.06 -18.18 24.84
N ILE A 339 -1.34 -17.99 23.75
CA ILE A 339 -1.40 -18.87 22.57
C ILE A 339 -0.87 -20.29 22.83
N THR A 340 -0.23 -20.55 23.96
CA THR A 340 0.14 -21.88 24.40
C THR A 340 -1.03 -22.68 24.99
N LYS A 341 -2.15 -22.00 25.30
CA LYS A 341 -3.32 -22.58 25.98
C LYS A 341 -4.64 -22.37 25.25
N GLN A 342 -4.70 -21.39 24.40
CA GLN A 342 -5.94 -21.01 23.74
C GLN A 342 -5.70 -20.56 22.28
N ALA A 343 -6.72 -20.73 21.46
CA ALA A 343 -6.70 -20.29 20.07
C ALA A 343 -6.74 -18.76 19.95
N ILE A 344 -6.10 -18.23 18.91
CA ILE A 344 -6.02 -16.81 18.58
C ILE A 344 -7.26 -16.44 17.77
N PRO A 345 -8.09 -15.47 18.20
CA PRO A 345 -9.16 -14.96 17.33
C PRO A 345 -8.54 -14.21 16.15
N VAL A 346 -8.92 -14.60 14.93
CA VAL A 346 -8.36 -14.02 13.70
C VAL A 346 -9.45 -13.67 12.69
N VAL A 347 -9.17 -12.64 11.89
CA VAL A 347 -10.01 -12.17 10.78
C VAL A 347 -9.12 -11.87 9.57
N PRO A 348 -9.59 -12.09 8.33
CA PRO A 348 -8.87 -11.61 7.16
C PRO A 348 -8.78 -10.08 7.20
N ALA A 349 -7.66 -9.53 6.74
CA ALA A 349 -7.46 -8.09 6.74
C ALA A 349 -6.88 -7.62 5.41
N ALA A 350 -7.37 -6.49 4.89
CA ALA A 350 -6.81 -5.85 3.71
C ALA A 350 -5.33 -5.52 3.96
N HIS A 351 -4.47 -5.90 3.02
CA HIS A 351 -3.03 -5.90 3.21
C HIS A 351 -2.28 -5.10 2.15
N TYR A 352 -2.65 -5.21 0.89
CA TYR A 352 -1.97 -4.56 -0.22
C TYR A 352 -2.94 -4.21 -1.36
N THR A 353 -2.80 -3.01 -1.94
CA THR A 353 -3.54 -2.56 -3.12
C THR A 353 -2.69 -2.79 -4.35
N CYS A 354 -3.08 -3.74 -5.23
CA CYS A 354 -2.28 -4.09 -6.41
C CYS A 354 -2.44 -3.09 -7.56
N GLY A 355 -3.58 -2.42 -7.64
CA GLY A 355 -3.86 -1.34 -8.58
C GLY A 355 -3.41 0.02 -8.05
N GLY A 356 -3.54 1.05 -8.89
CA GLY A 356 -3.13 2.41 -8.53
C GLY A 356 -3.14 3.38 -9.70
N VAL A 357 -2.41 4.47 -9.57
CA VAL A 357 -2.19 5.47 -10.61
C VAL A 357 -1.35 4.84 -11.73
N MET A 358 -1.82 4.89 -12.97
CA MET A 358 -1.07 4.37 -14.11
C MET A 358 0.22 5.15 -14.32
N VAL A 359 1.32 4.41 -14.50
CA VAL A 359 2.65 4.97 -14.72
C VAL A 359 3.42 4.17 -15.75
N ASP A 360 4.44 4.80 -16.34
CA ASP A 360 5.46 4.13 -17.15
C ASP A 360 6.65 3.62 -16.30
N GLU A 361 7.70 3.14 -16.94
CA GLU A 361 8.93 2.62 -16.31
C GLU A 361 9.71 3.67 -15.49
N HIS A 362 9.40 4.94 -15.66
CA HIS A 362 10.00 6.06 -14.93
C HIS A 362 9.10 6.60 -13.81
N GLY A 363 7.91 6.03 -13.67
CA GLY A 363 6.92 6.52 -12.71
C GLY A 363 6.15 7.76 -13.17
N HIS A 364 6.22 8.14 -14.46
CA HIS A 364 5.41 9.24 -15.02
C HIS A 364 3.93 8.88 -14.98
N THR A 365 3.12 9.83 -14.59
CA THR A 365 1.67 9.78 -14.74
C THR A 365 1.21 10.45 -16.04
N ASP A 366 -0.11 10.47 -16.29
CA ASP A 366 -0.69 11.21 -17.41
C ASP A 366 -0.53 12.74 -17.30
N VAL A 367 -0.17 13.26 -16.10
CA VAL A 367 0.00 14.69 -15.83
C VAL A 367 1.49 15.05 -15.83
N PRO A 368 1.96 15.92 -16.73
CA PRO A 368 3.37 16.30 -16.79
C PRO A 368 3.88 16.85 -15.45
N GLY A 369 5.08 16.44 -15.04
CA GLY A 369 5.69 16.85 -13.77
C GLY A 369 5.11 16.17 -12.54
N LEU A 370 4.17 15.25 -12.69
CA LEU A 370 3.62 14.40 -11.65
C LEU A 370 4.10 12.96 -11.83
N TYR A 371 4.65 12.40 -10.78
CA TYR A 371 5.12 11.00 -10.71
C TYR A 371 4.33 10.25 -9.63
N ALA A 372 4.21 8.93 -9.78
CA ALA A 372 3.74 8.05 -8.73
C ALA A 372 4.65 6.82 -8.63
N ILE A 373 5.06 6.46 -7.40
CA ILE A 373 5.98 5.35 -7.13
C ILE A 373 5.55 4.56 -5.88
N GLY A 374 5.91 3.28 -5.84
CA GLY A 374 5.52 2.36 -4.79
C GLY A 374 4.03 2.02 -4.85
N GLU A 375 3.44 1.58 -3.76
CA GLU A 375 2.08 1.01 -3.71
C GLU A 375 0.96 1.95 -4.21
N THR A 376 1.20 3.25 -4.34
CA THR A 376 0.21 4.18 -4.91
C THR A 376 0.14 4.10 -6.45
N SER A 377 1.16 3.54 -7.09
CA SER A 377 1.27 3.41 -8.55
C SER A 377 0.76 2.06 -9.05
N PHE A 378 0.33 2.04 -10.30
CA PHE A 378 0.11 0.83 -11.08
C PHE A 378 1.20 0.74 -12.16
N THR A 379 2.16 -0.12 -11.93
CA THR A 379 3.30 -0.39 -12.83
C THR A 379 3.04 -1.57 -13.77
N GLY A 380 2.06 -2.42 -13.45
CA GLY A 380 1.84 -3.72 -14.10
C GLY A 380 2.60 -4.89 -13.46
N LEU A 381 3.43 -4.64 -12.44
CA LEU A 381 4.24 -5.68 -11.76
C LEU A 381 3.38 -6.76 -11.10
N HIS A 382 2.30 -6.37 -10.42
CA HIS A 382 1.57 -7.26 -9.51
C HIS A 382 0.42 -8.04 -10.17
N GLY A 383 -0.05 -7.61 -11.34
CA GLY A 383 -1.17 -8.24 -12.01
C GLY A 383 -2.41 -8.40 -11.12
N ALA A 384 -3.04 -9.55 -11.15
CA ALA A 384 -4.23 -9.86 -10.37
C ALA A 384 -3.94 -10.27 -8.91
N ASN A 385 -2.68 -10.48 -8.54
CA ASN A 385 -2.28 -10.88 -7.19
C ASN A 385 -0.78 -10.64 -6.96
N ARG A 386 -0.45 -9.83 -5.97
CA ARG A 386 0.93 -9.50 -5.62
C ARG A 386 1.68 -10.71 -5.06
N MET A 387 2.86 -10.98 -5.58
CA MET A 387 3.81 -11.89 -4.96
C MET A 387 4.51 -11.19 -3.77
N ALA A 388 4.65 -11.90 -2.65
CA ALA A 388 5.28 -11.36 -1.45
C ALA A 388 6.71 -10.86 -1.74
N SER A 389 7.15 -9.85 -1.01
CA SER A 389 8.49 -9.22 -1.08
C SER A 389 8.88 -8.52 -2.39
N ASN A 390 8.01 -8.58 -3.44
CA ASN A 390 8.18 -7.76 -4.65
C ASN A 390 7.79 -6.29 -4.44
N SER A 391 6.92 -5.98 -3.48
CA SER A 391 6.42 -4.61 -3.27
C SER A 391 7.49 -3.65 -2.73
N LEU A 392 8.38 -4.11 -1.85
CA LEU A 392 9.51 -3.28 -1.42
C LEU A 392 10.54 -3.13 -2.54
N LEU A 393 10.79 -4.18 -3.32
CA LEU A 393 11.66 -4.09 -4.49
C LEU A 393 11.17 -3.04 -5.48
N GLU A 394 9.87 -3.04 -5.80
CA GLU A 394 9.22 -2.02 -6.64
C GLU A 394 9.51 -0.60 -6.14
N CYS A 395 9.39 -0.36 -4.82
CA CYS A 395 9.67 0.94 -4.23
C CYS A 395 11.08 1.45 -4.57
N PHE A 396 12.09 0.58 -4.50
CA PHE A 396 13.49 0.98 -4.71
C PHE A 396 13.83 1.13 -6.19
N VAL A 397 13.36 0.21 -7.03
CA VAL A 397 13.62 0.23 -8.47
C VAL A 397 12.99 1.46 -9.11
N TYR A 398 11.70 1.70 -8.86
CA TYR A 398 11.01 2.85 -9.44
C TYR A 398 11.45 4.19 -8.83
N ALA A 399 11.83 4.25 -7.56
CA ALA A 399 12.45 5.44 -6.97
C ALA A 399 13.72 5.84 -7.70
N LYS A 400 14.58 4.87 -8.03
CA LYS A 400 15.82 5.10 -8.78
C LYS A 400 15.57 5.51 -10.22
N SER A 401 14.64 4.83 -10.90
CA SER A 401 14.27 5.16 -12.28
C SER A 401 13.69 6.58 -12.39
N ALA A 402 12.76 6.94 -11.50
CA ALA A 402 12.17 8.27 -11.43
C ALA A 402 13.23 9.35 -11.13
N ALA A 403 14.16 9.08 -10.21
CA ALA A 403 15.25 10.03 -9.92
C ALA A 403 16.15 10.28 -11.14
N ALA A 404 16.50 9.24 -11.90
CA ALA A 404 17.31 9.37 -13.11
C ALA A 404 16.59 10.20 -14.18
N ASP A 405 15.29 9.97 -14.36
CA ASP A 405 14.48 10.72 -15.30
C ASP A 405 14.31 12.19 -14.90
N ILE A 406 13.99 12.48 -13.64
CA ILE A 406 13.90 13.84 -13.08
C ILE A 406 15.20 14.61 -13.37
N LEU A 407 16.36 13.99 -13.18
CA LEU A 407 17.65 14.60 -13.46
C LEU A 407 17.82 14.93 -14.96
N SER A 408 17.34 14.07 -15.84
CA SER A 408 17.41 14.30 -17.28
C SER A 408 16.54 15.47 -17.74
N GLN A 409 15.36 15.65 -17.10
CA GLN A 409 14.41 16.70 -17.41
C GLN A 409 14.70 18.02 -16.70
N LEU A 410 15.43 18.00 -15.59
CA LEU A 410 15.67 19.16 -14.73
C LEU A 410 16.14 20.43 -15.47
N PRO A 411 17.04 20.35 -16.48
CA PRO A 411 17.49 21.56 -17.21
C PRO A 411 16.39 22.23 -18.04
N GLN A 412 15.34 21.48 -18.40
CA GLN A 412 14.27 21.93 -19.30
C GLN A 412 13.03 22.44 -18.55
N VAL A 413 12.92 22.13 -17.26
CA VAL A 413 11.76 22.47 -16.45
C VAL A 413 12.02 23.72 -15.61
N ALA A 414 11.29 24.77 -15.90
CA ALA A 414 11.37 26.01 -15.12
C ALA A 414 10.82 25.84 -13.70
N THR A 415 11.35 26.63 -12.78
CA THR A 415 10.75 26.75 -11.44
C THR A 415 9.37 27.39 -11.58
N PRO A 416 8.33 26.84 -10.93
CA PRO A 416 7.01 27.43 -10.97
C PRO A 416 7.05 28.90 -10.50
N VAL A 417 6.26 29.75 -11.16
CA VAL A 417 5.98 31.12 -10.70
C VAL A 417 5.23 31.08 -9.37
N ALA A 418 5.06 32.24 -8.73
CA ALA A 418 4.29 32.35 -7.49
C ALA A 418 2.90 31.74 -7.67
N LEU A 419 2.58 30.72 -6.88
CA LEU A 419 1.29 30.05 -6.87
C LEU A 419 0.32 30.80 -5.97
N PRO A 420 -1.00 30.74 -6.22
CA PRO A 420 -2.00 31.38 -5.37
C PRO A 420 -2.08 30.73 -4.00
N ASP A 421 -2.50 31.48 -3.00
CA ASP A 421 -2.88 30.95 -1.69
C ASP A 421 -4.11 30.03 -1.81
N TRP A 422 -4.24 29.11 -0.84
CA TRP A 422 -5.49 28.38 -0.66
C TRP A 422 -6.61 29.35 -0.29
N ASP A 423 -7.71 29.33 -1.03
CA ASP A 423 -8.87 30.17 -0.75
C ASP A 423 -9.81 29.49 0.25
N ALA A 424 -9.80 30.00 1.47
CA ALA A 424 -10.72 29.58 2.54
C ALA A 424 -11.79 30.65 2.85
N SER A 425 -11.99 31.64 1.95
CA SER A 425 -12.88 32.77 2.21
C SER A 425 -14.35 32.39 2.27
N GLN A 426 -14.72 31.25 1.69
CA GLN A 426 -16.12 30.79 1.61
C GLN A 426 -16.49 29.75 2.66
N VAL A 427 -15.54 29.33 3.53
CA VAL A 427 -15.73 28.24 4.50
C VAL A 427 -15.65 28.75 5.93
N THR A 428 -16.34 28.03 6.84
CA THR A 428 -16.37 28.32 8.28
C THR A 428 -15.77 27.18 9.09
N ASP A 429 -15.58 27.36 10.39
CA ASP A 429 -15.21 26.27 11.29
C ASP A 429 -16.37 25.28 11.42
N SER A 430 -16.05 23.98 11.42
CA SER A 430 -17.04 22.92 11.63
C SER A 430 -17.56 22.95 13.08
N ASP A 431 -18.86 22.77 13.24
CA ASP A 431 -19.52 22.61 14.53
C ASP A 431 -19.94 21.15 14.83
N GLU A 432 -19.82 20.25 13.84
CA GLU A 432 -20.24 18.85 13.93
C GLU A 432 -19.22 17.85 13.33
N ASP A 433 -18.12 17.57 14.03
CA ASP A 433 -17.13 16.56 13.59
C ASP A 433 -17.66 15.10 13.69
N VAL A 434 -18.79 14.90 14.35
CA VAL A 434 -19.44 13.58 14.47
C VAL A 434 -19.82 12.99 13.10
N ILE A 435 -20.16 13.84 12.12
CA ILE A 435 -20.53 13.43 10.76
C ILE A 435 -19.34 12.74 10.07
N ILE A 436 -18.14 13.30 10.22
CA ILE A 436 -16.91 12.74 9.62
C ILE A 436 -16.65 11.34 10.19
N ALA A 437 -16.72 11.19 11.52
CA ALA A 437 -16.48 9.90 12.18
C ALA A 437 -17.54 8.85 11.79
N HIS A 438 -18.81 9.26 11.68
CA HIS A 438 -19.90 8.39 11.25
C HIS A 438 -19.69 7.88 9.81
N ASN A 439 -19.44 8.79 8.89
CA ASN A 439 -19.25 8.46 7.47
C ASN A 439 -18.01 7.61 7.25
N TRP A 440 -16.96 7.82 8.05
CA TRP A 440 -15.77 6.98 8.08
C TRP A 440 -16.09 5.52 8.44
N ASP A 441 -16.85 5.31 9.50
CA ASP A 441 -17.22 3.97 9.95
C ASP A 441 -18.21 3.29 8.99
N GLU A 442 -19.20 4.02 8.46
CA GLU A 442 -20.15 3.51 7.48
C GLU A 442 -19.45 3.06 6.20
N LEU A 443 -18.55 3.90 5.64
CA LEU A 443 -17.78 3.59 4.44
C LEU A 443 -17.02 2.27 4.58
N ARG A 444 -16.24 2.14 5.64
CA ARG A 444 -15.39 0.96 5.88
C ARG A 444 -16.21 -0.30 6.11
N ARG A 445 -17.37 -0.19 6.76
CA ARG A 445 -18.27 -1.31 7.02
C ARG A 445 -18.92 -1.81 5.72
N PHE A 446 -19.50 -0.94 4.89
CA PHE A 446 -20.11 -1.43 3.66
C PHE A 446 -19.07 -1.90 2.62
N MET A 447 -17.87 -1.31 2.59
CA MET A 447 -16.79 -1.81 1.75
C MET A 447 -16.38 -3.22 2.16
N TRP A 448 -16.27 -3.49 3.47
CA TRP A 448 -16.02 -4.83 3.99
C TRP A 448 -17.13 -5.83 3.62
N ASP A 449 -18.37 -5.46 3.85
CA ASP A 449 -19.51 -6.35 3.67
C ASP A 449 -19.83 -6.63 2.20
N TYR A 450 -19.66 -5.64 1.31
CA TYR A 450 -20.13 -5.71 -0.07
C TYR A 450 -19.03 -5.76 -1.13
N VAL A 451 -17.86 -5.22 -0.87
CA VAL A 451 -16.75 -5.08 -1.83
C VAL A 451 -15.49 -5.85 -1.40
N GLY A 452 -15.59 -6.62 -0.32
CA GLY A 452 -14.49 -7.39 0.25
C GLY A 452 -14.07 -8.59 -0.60
N ILE A 453 -13.80 -9.73 0.08
CA ILE A 453 -13.15 -10.90 -0.53
C ILE A 453 -14.06 -11.62 -1.54
N VAL A 454 -15.34 -11.83 -1.20
CA VAL A 454 -16.33 -12.50 -2.07
C VAL A 454 -17.38 -11.49 -2.51
N ARG A 455 -17.46 -11.25 -3.80
CA ARG A 455 -18.31 -10.22 -4.42
C ARG A 455 -19.50 -10.81 -5.17
N THR A 456 -20.52 -9.98 -5.38
CA THR A 456 -21.62 -10.24 -6.32
C THR A 456 -22.06 -8.91 -6.94
N ASN A 457 -22.62 -8.94 -8.15
CA ASN A 457 -23.17 -7.75 -8.80
C ASN A 457 -24.15 -7.00 -7.89
N LYS A 458 -25.02 -7.73 -7.18
CA LYS A 458 -26.02 -7.15 -6.26
C LYS A 458 -25.36 -6.43 -5.08
N ARG A 459 -24.29 -6.98 -4.51
CA ARG A 459 -23.52 -6.33 -3.43
C ARG A 459 -22.79 -5.09 -3.94
N LEU A 460 -22.12 -5.19 -5.08
CA LEU A 460 -21.42 -4.06 -5.70
C LEU A 460 -22.37 -2.90 -6.04
N GLN A 461 -23.55 -3.17 -6.57
CA GLN A 461 -24.58 -2.14 -6.84
C GLN A 461 -25.06 -1.44 -5.55
N ARG A 462 -25.21 -2.20 -4.45
CA ARG A 462 -25.54 -1.59 -3.15
C ARG A 462 -24.42 -0.67 -2.64
N ALA A 463 -23.18 -1.13 -2.75
CA ALA A 463 -22.01 -0.31 -2.38
C ALA A 463 -21.91 0.95 -3.24
N GLN A 464 -22.14 0.83 -4.56
CA GLN A 464 -22.13 1.96 -5.48
C GLN A 464 -23.19 3.02 -5.10
N HIS A 465 -24.38 2.58 -4.72
CA HIS A 465 -25.43 3.52 -4.29
C HIS A 465 -25.03 4.24 -3.00
N ARG A 466 -24.48 3.52 -2.02
CA ARG A 466 -24.08 4.12 -0.74
C ARG A 466 -22.89 5.08 -0.88
N VAL A 467 -21.86 4.68 -1.65
CA VAL A 467 -20.69 5.55 -1.81
C VAL A 467 -21.03 6.88 -2.50
N ARG A 468 -22.00 6.88 -3.43
CA ARG A 468 -22.48 8.11 -4.05
C ARG A 468 -23.13 9.07 -3.05
N LEU A 469 -24.00 8.55 -2.19
CA LEU A 469 -24.60 9.35 -1.12
C LEU A 469 -23.54 9.96 -0.20
N LEU A 470 -22.53 9.16 0.20
CA LEU A 470 -21.45 9.68 1.03
C LEU A 470 -20.58 10.71 0.31
N LEU A 471 -20.31 10.53 -0.99
CA LEU A 471 -19.56 11.52 -1.77
C LEU A 471 -20.32 12.86 -1.85
N ASP A 472 -21.63 12.83 -2.09
CA ASP A 472 -22.47 14.04 -2.13
C ASP A 472 -22.44 14.78 -0.77
N GLU A 473 -22.58 14.06 0.35
CA GLU A 473 -22.50 14.62 1.70
C GLU A 473 -21.09 15.18 2.02
N ILE A 474 -20.03 14.46 1.62
CA ILE A 474 -18.65 14.90 1.81
C ILE A 474 -18.35 16.15 0.99
N ASP A 475 -18.82 16.22 -0.25
CA ASP A 475 -18.62 17.39 -1.12
C ASP A 475 -19.37 18.62 -0.59
N GLU A 476 -20.59 18.44 -0.06
CA GLU A 476 -21.32 19.50 0.62
C GLU A 476 -20.57 20.00 1.86
N PHE A 477 -20.08 19.06 2.70
CA PHE A 477 -19.33 19.41 3.90
C PHE A 477 -17.99 20.09 3.56
N TYR A 478 -17.26 19.57 2.57
CA TYR A 478 -15.99 20.13 2.10
C TYR A 478 -16.13 21.56 1.53
N SER A 479 -17.28 21.86 0.92
CA SER A 479 -17.57 23.19 0.35
C SER A 479 -17.93 24.23 1.41
N ASN A 480 -18.39 23.83 2.58
CA ASN A 480 -18.90 24.71 3.62
C ASN A 480 -17.93 24.91 4.79
N TYR A 481 -17.03 23.95 5.03
CA TYR A 481 -16.19 23.95 6.22
C TYR A 481 -14.71 23.91 5.90
N LYS A 482 -13.89 24.43 6.83
CA LYS A 482 -12.43 24.38 6.73
C LYS A 482 -11.96 22.93 6.67
N VAL A 483 -10.94 22.70 5.87
CA VAL A 483 -10.34 21.36 5.75
C VAL A 483 -9.67 20.94 7.05
N SER A 484 -9.97 19.72 7.48
CA SER A 484 -9.28 19.02 8.55
C SER A 484 -8.59 17.77 8.00
N ARG A 485 -7.67 17.18 8.76
CA ARG A 485 -7.06 15.91 8.37
C ARG A 485 -8.12 14.85 8.09
N ASP A 486 -9.05 14.69 9.01
CA ASP A 486 -10.02 13.60 8.97
C ASP A 486 -11.00 13.77 7.81
N LEU A 487 -11.36 15.03 7.47
CA LEU A 487 -12.15 15.35 6.29
C LEU A 487 -11.39 15.04 4.98
N ILE A 488 -10.11 15.43 4.89
CA ILE A 488 -9.28 15.15 3.71
C ILE A 488 -9.13 13.63 3.51
N GLU A 489 -8.81 12.90 4.58
CA GLU A 489 -8.66 11.44 4.53
C GLU A 489 -10.00 10.76 4.18
N LEU A 490 -11.13 11.20 4.72
CA LEU A 490 -12.46 10.68 4.38
C LEU A 490 -12.82 10.91 2.91
N ARG A 491 -12.60 12.13 2.41
CA ARG A 491 -12.83 12.48 0.99
C ARG A 491 -12.00 11.59 0.06
N ASN A 492 -10.71 11.41 0.35
CA ASN A 492 -9.82 10.56 -0.43
C ASN A 492 -10.26 9.09 -0.37
N LEU A 493 -10.61 8.61 0.81
CA LEU A 493 -11.04 7.23 1.02
C LEU A 493 -12.35 6.93 0.28
N ALA A 494 -13.33 7.83 0.33
CA ALA A 494 -14.61 7.69 -0.39
C ALA A 494 -14.41 7.70 -1.91
N GLN A 495 -13.52 8.56 -2.42
CA GLN A 495 -13.15 8.60 -3.84
C GLN A 495 -12.52 7.28 -4.28
N VAL A 496 -11.56 6.75 -3.51
CA VAL A 496 -10.91 5.47 -3.84
C VAL A 496 -11.89 4.30 -3.72
N ALA A 497 -12.78 4.32 -2.73
CA ALA A 497 -13.85 3.31 -2.61
C ALA A 497 -14.75 3.28 -3.86
N GLU A 498 -15.14 4.46 -4.37
CA GLU A 498 -15.92 4.59 -5.60
C GLU A 498 -15.16 3.98 -6.80
N LEU A 499 -13.87 4.28 -6.94
CA LEU A 499 -13.02 3.74 -8.00
C LEU A 499 -12.86 2.21 -7.89
N MET A 500 -12.67 1.67 -6.68
CA MET A 500 -12.61 0.21 -6.42
C MET A 500 -13.92 -0.49 -6.81
N ILE A 501 -15.07 0.11 -6.45
CA ILE A 501 -16.39 -0.42 -6.79
C ILE A 501 -16.58 -0.43 -8.31
N ARG A 502 -16.23 0.65 -9.01
CA ARG A 502 -16.32 0.75 -10.47
C ARG A 502 -15.44 -0.28 -11.15
N SER A 503 -14.19 -0.43 -10.71
CA SER A 503 -13.26 -1.43 -11.23
C SER A 503 -13.82 -2.85 -11.03
N ALA A 504 -14.31 -3.17 -9.82
CA ALA A 504 -14.90 -4.48 -9.52
C ALA A 504 -16.17 -4.76 -10.34
N MET A 505 -16.98 -3.74 -10.62
CA MET A 505 -18.19 -3.86 -11.45
C MET A 505 -17.85 -4.03 -12.95
N ALA A 506 -16.75 -3.46 -13.41
CA ALA A 506 -16.30 -3.57 -14.79
C ALA A 506 -15.79 -5.00 -15.11
N ARG A 507 -15.09 -5.64 -14.17
CA ARG A 507 -14.51 -6.99 -14.37
C ARG A 507 -15.58 -8.08 -14.29
N LYS A 508 -15.74 -8.83 -15.39
CA LYS A 508 -16.76 -9.91 -15.53
C LYS A 508 -16.13 -11.30 -15.53
N GLU A 509 -15.20 -11.52 -14.60
CA GLU A 509 -14.51 -12.79 -14.39
C GLU A 509 -14.09 -12.90 -12.91
N SER A 510 -13.64 -14.09 -12.49
CA SER A 510 -12.89 -14.29 -11.25
C SER A 510 -11.45 -14.59 -11.60
N ARG A 511 -10.51 -13.72 -11.18
CA ARG A 511 -9.07 -13.81 -11.46
C ARG A 511 -8.29 -13.31 -10.25
N GLY A 512 -7.33 -14.09 -9.78
CA GLY A 512 -6.50 -13.71 -8.63
C GLY A 512 -7.33 -13.27 -7.42
N LEU A 513 -7.11 -12.06 -6.96
CA LEU A 513 -7.77 -11.47 -5.78
C LEU A 513 -9.22 -11.01 -6.04
N HIS A 514 -9.63 -10.83 -7.29
CA HIS A 514 -11.01 -10.52 -7.62
C HIS A 514 -11.81 -11.81 -7.80
N TYR A 515 -12.67 -12.11 -6.82
CA TYR A 515 -13.55 -13.27 -6.85
C TYR A 515 -15.02 -12.85 -6.77
N THR A 516 -15.82 -13.28 -7.75
CA THR A 516 -17.25 -12.98 -7.82
C THR A 516 -18.07 -14.22 -8.11
N LEU A 517 -19.18 -14.40 -7.38
CA LEU A 517 -20.07 -15.53 -7.56
C LEU A 517 -20.86 -15.47 -8.87
N ASP A 518 -21.04 -14.27 -9.45
CA ASP A 518 -21.78 -14.11 -10.71
C ASP A 518 -20.93 -14.47 -11.93
N TYR A 519 -19.60 -14.41 -11.81
CA TYR A 519 -18.64 -14.75 -12.89
C TYR A 519 -17.49 -15.59 -12.33
N PRO A 520 -17.73 -16.89 -12.00
CA PRO A 520 -16.76 -17.70 -11.26
C PRO A 520 -15.53 -18.14 -12.07
N HIS A 521 -15.55 -17.97 -13.39
CA HIS A 521 -14.49 -18.42 -14.29
C HIS A 521 -13.64 -17.26 -14.79
N MET A 522 -12.37 -17.52 -15.07
CA MET A 522 -11.50 -16.56 -15.77
C MET A 522 -11.92 -16.45 -17.24
N LEU A 523 -11.82 -15.24 -17.77
CA LEU A 523 -11.90 -15.01 -19.21
C LEU A 523 -10.62 -15.49 -19.89
N PRO A 524 -10.68 -15.91 -21.18
CA PRO A 524 -9.49 -16.33 -21.93
C PRO A 524 -8.45 -15.23 -22.06
N GLU A 525 -8.89 -14.00 -22.25
CA GLU A 525 -8.05 -12.82 -22.37
C GLU A 525 -7.98 -12.09 -21.03
N ALA A 526 -6.77 -11.83 -20.56
CA ALA A 526 -6.51 -11.06 -19.34
C ALA A 526 -6.28 -9.59 -19.73
N LEU A 527 -7.22 -8.73 -19.35
CA LEU A 527 -7.16 -7.29 -19.64
C LEU A 527 -7.20 -6.47 -18.35
N ASP A 528 -6.45 -5.38 -18.32
CA ASP A 528 -6.51 -4.43 -17.21
C ASP A 528 -7.88 -3.74 -17.16
N THR A 529 -8.34 -3.45 -15.95
CA THR A 529 -9.49 -2.57 -15.72
C THR A 529 -8.98 -1.14 -15.58
N ILE A 530 -9.05 -0.38 -16.66
CA ILE A 530 -8.60 1.01 -16.68
C ILE A 530 -9.81 1.94 -16.52
N LEU A 531 -9.74 2.83 -15.53
CA LEU A 531 -10.70 3.92 -15.36
C LEU A 531 -10.03 5.23 -15.83
N VAL A 532 -10.80 5.98 -16.61
CA VAL A 532 -10.39 7.28 -17.14
C VAL A 532 -11.26 8.34 -16.47
N PRO A 533 -10.66 9.40 -15.88
CA PRO A 533 -11.44 10.52 -15.37
C PRO A 533 -12.23 11.14 -16.51
N THR A 534 -13.53 11.37 -16.31
CA THR A 534 -14.28 12.25 -17.20
C THR A 534 -13.69 13.64 -16.97
N THR A 535 -13.04 14.21 -17.98
CA THR A 535 -12.72 15.63 -17.96
C THR A 535 -14.01 16.37 -17.63
N TYR A 536 -14.00 17.15 -16.56
CA TYR A 536 -15.10 18.07 -16.27
C TYR A 536 -15.24 18.96 -17.50
N VAL A 537 -16.18 18.60 -18.36
CA VAL A 537 -16.80 19.56 -19.27
C VAL A 537 -17.81 20.27 -18.39
N ASP A 538 -17.57 21.53 -18.14
CA ASP A 538 -18.35 22.48 -17.32
C ASP A 538 -19.86 22.24 -17.34
#